data_b5d77d9e70337e3c7d976db6afb699ab
#
_entry.id   b5d77d9e70337e3c7d976db6afb699ab
#
_cell.length_a   1.000
_cell.length_b   1.000
_cell.length_c   1.000
_cell.angle_alpha   90.00
_cell.angle_beta   90.00
_cell.angle_gamma   90.00
#
_symmetry.space_group_name_H-M   'P 1'
#
loop_
_entity.id
_entity.type
_entity.pdbx_description
1 polymer ?
#
loop_
_entity_poly.entity_id
_entity_poly.type
_entity_poly.pdbx_seq_one_letter_code
_entity_poly.pdbx_strand_id
1 'polypeptide(L)'
;YLVLSQNKTTYASTPNEETYEVVENNEIDINKIIEKNTQNTKKEEIIKKEIDLEYTTKYTNNPDLPTGIIQVVQEGIDGKQEIITKKTYEGDKLITEEQVGSTITKASTNKIVEIGTGPYKSNYKVKIGDKLYLTTSFLAIRIEPKEESEKLITLYKNTKVELMAKQGNWYKVKYQTYIGWAKAECFTYLNPNESKQEQITAPNSKYTKQQLLNTLSFNMKLNKPSGLSLEQFKEVFANEKKDKSNIFKNNAQYFYYAEKQYNVNGIFIAAVAIHESGWGGSSIATNKKNLFGYGAYDRDSYNSAYDFEDYSEGIDLLARVFTKYYLNPKGTKIYDGNTADGSYYNGPTLTGVNVKYATDKKWANGVYYWMKYLYNNL
;
A
#
# COMPACT_ATOMS: atom_id res chain seq x y z
N TYR A 1 -5.87 6.47 8.05
CA TYR A 1 -6.03 7.79 8.69
C TYR A 1 -5.62 8.89 7.74
N LEU A 2 -6.51 9.31 6.87
CA LEU A 2 -6.53 10.67 6.39
C LEU A 2 -7.21 11.45 7.51
N VAL A 3 -6.43 11.84 8.50
CA VAL A 3 -6.92 12.64 9.61
C VAL A 3 -7.02 14.08 9.13
N LEU A 4 -8.22 14.51 8.87
CA LEU A 4 -8.55 15.90 9.09
C LEU A 4 -8.90 16.02 10.55
N SER A 5 -7.97 16.60 11.29
CA SER A 5 -8.00 16.80 12.72
C SER A 5 -9.07 17.77 13.15
N GLN A 6 -9.49 17.54 14.39
CA GLN A 6 -9.94 18.51 15.37
C GLN A 6 -11.46 18.70 15.45
N ASN A 7 -12.13 18.36 16.53
CA ASN A 7 -12.12 19.18 17.72
C ASN A 7 -12.92 18.59 18.89
N LYS A 8 -12.55 19.03 20.05
CA LYS A 8 -13.13 18.86 21.36
C LYS A 8 -14.65 18.76 21.37
N THR A 9 -15.14 17.69 21.98
CA THR A 9 -16.50 17.53 22.48
C THR A 9 -16.86 18.69 23.40
N THR A 10 -17.83 19.51 23.02
CA THR A 10 -18.57 20.34 23.94
C THR A 10 -20.00 19.84 23.97
N TYR A 11 -20.42 19.44 25.16
CA TYR A 11 -21.77 19.00 25.44
C TYR A 11 -22.79 20.09 25.11
N ALA A 12 -23.90 19.69 24.48
CA ALA A 12 -25.04 20.54 24.25
C ALA A 12 -25.63 20.96 25.59
N SER A 13 -25.59 22.25 25.89
CA SER A 13 -26.43 22.84 26.89
C SER A 13 -27.82 23.11 26.29
N THR A 14 -28.83 22.83 27.09
CA THR A 14 -30.26 23.08 26.86
C THR A 14 -30.52 24.51 26.36
N PRO A 15 -31.56 24.72 25.55
CA PRO A 15 -31.89 26.06 25.07
C PRO A 15 -32.29 26.94 26.24
N ASN A 16 -31.54 28.03 26.43
CA ASN A 16 -31.86 29.07 27.37
C ASN A 16 -33.00 29.93 26.80
N GLU A 17 -33.97 30.17 27.66
CA GLU A 17 -35.03 31.16 27.46
C GLU A 17 -34.46 32.51 27.06
N GLU A 18 -34.98 33.09 25.99
CA GLU A 18 -34.67 34.45 25.58
C GLU A 18 -35.24 35.42 26.61
N THR A 19 -34.39 36.03 27.42
CA THR A 19 -34.77 37.21 28.22
C THR A 19 -34.68 38.46 27.36
N TYR A 20 -35.82 39.07 27.08
CA TYR A 20 -35.87 40.37 26.44
C TYR A 20 -35.70 41.45 27.51
N GLU A 21 -34.62 42.22 27.45
CA GLU A 21 -34.50 43.48 28.18
C GLU A 21 -35.29 44.57 27.44
N VAL A 22 -36.34 45.08 28.06
CA VAL A 22 -37.06 46.27 27.58
C VAL A 22 -36.30 47.49 28.07
N VAL A 23 -35.58 48.11 27.17
CA VAL A 23 -34.91 49.40 27.46
C VAL A 23 -35.83 50.53 27.08
N GLU A 24 -36.23 51.33 28.08
CA GLU A 24 -36.99 52.58 27.89
C GLU A 24 -36.12 53.63 27.21
N ASN A 25 -36.64 54.24 26.14
CA ASN A 25 -36.04 55.26 25.24
C ASN A 25 -34.98 54.70 24.29
N ASN A 26 -35.43 54.27 23.14
CA ASN A 26 -34.54 53.71 22.14
C ASN A 26 -34.82 54.24 20.75
N GLU A 27 -33.82 54.90 20.21
CA GLU A 27 -33.54 54.74 18.79
C GLU A 27 -33.03 53.31 18.56
N ILE A 28 -33.84 52.50 17.90
CA ILE A 28 -33.43 51.15 17.49
C ILE A 28 -32.36 51.33 16.41
N ASP A 29 -31.11 51.08 16.79
CA ASP A 29 -30.01 51.04 15.83
C ASP A 29 -30.14 49.79 14.96
N ILE A 30 -30.88 49.95 13.86
CA ILE A 30 -31.16 48.89 12.87
C ILE A 30 -29.86 48.32 12.32
N ASN A 31 -28.79 49.12 12.24
CA ASN A 31 -27.48 48.64 11.76
C ASN A 31 -26.85 47.65 12.74
N LYS A 32 -26.96 47.87 14.05
CA LYS A 32 -26.49 46.89 15.08
C LYS A 32 -27.31 45.61 15.08
N ILE A 33 -28.61 45.68 14.78
CA ILE A 33 -29.47 44.50 14.65
C ILE A 33 -29.11 43.74 13.38
N ILE A 34 -28.86 44.44 12.27
CA ILE A 34 -28.42 43.84 11.00
C ILE A 34 -27.03 43.22 11.18
N GLU A 35 -26.06 43.91 11.81
CA GLU A 35 -24.74 43.38 12.08
C GLU A 35 -24.80 42.14 13.00
N LYS A 36 -25.62 42.15 14.05
CA LYS A 36 -25.79 41.00 14.94
C LYS A 36 -26.47 39.81 14.28
N ASN A 37 -27.40 40.03 13.36
CA ASN A 37 -28.07 38.97 12.59
C ASN A 37 -27.22 38.48 11.41
N THR A 38 -26.36 39.35 10.83
CA THR A 38 -25.43 38.91 9.77
C THR A 38 -24.25 38.11 10.32
N GLN A 39 -23.85 38.37 11.57
CA GLN A 39 -22.79 37.58 12.21
C GLN A 39 -23.20 36.14 12.55
N ASN A 40 -24.50 35.83 12.59
CA ASN A 40 -25.01 34.52 12.98
C ASN A 40 -25.59 33.71 11.80
N THR A 41 -25.35 34.10 10.55
CA THR A 41 -25.80 33.33 9.40
C THR A 41 -24.86 32.12 9.18
N LYS A 42 -25.38 30.94 9.43
CA LYS A 42 -24.69 29.70 9.03
C LYS A 42 -24.77 29.55 7.52
N LYS A 43 -23.61 29.47 6.85
CA LYS A 43 -23.49 29.21 5.43
C LYS A 43 -22.98 27.77 5.26
N GLU A 44 -23.64 27.02 4.38
CA GLU A 44 -23.20 25.68 4.00
C GLU A 44 -22.64 25.71 2.57
N GLU A 45 -21.53 25.00 2.38
CA GLU A 45 -20.86 24.84 1.09
C GLU A 45 -20.65 23.35 0.83
N ILE A 46 -21.06 22.89 -0.34
CA ILE A 46 -20.82 21.51 -0.81
C ILE A 46 -19.67 21.53 -1.80
N ILE A 47 -18.59 20.85 -1.46
CA ILE A 47 -17.41 20.69 -2.32
C ILE A 47 -17.37 19.27 -2.82
N LYS A 48 -17.22 19.11 -4.13
CA LYS A 48 -16.99 17.82 -4.79
C LYS A 48 -15.55 17.77 -5.26
N LYS A 49 -14.85 16.70 -4.91
CA LYS A 49 -13.46 16.49 -5.29
C LYS A 49 -13.29 15.06 -5.81
N GLU A 50 -12.77 14.93 -7.02
CA GLU A 50 -12.35 13.63 -7.56
C GLU A 50 -11.00 13.25 -6.98
N ILE A 51 -10.89 12.01 -6.52
CA ILE A 51 -9.66 11.39 -6.03
C ILE A 51 -9.45 10.04 -6.70
N ASP A 52 -8.23 9.53 -6.68
CA ASP A 52 -7.93 8.18 -7.12
C ASP A 52 -8.59 7.16 -6.18
N LEU A 53 -9.22 6.14 -6.77
CA LEU A 53 -9.68 4.95 -6.07
C LEU A 53 -8.63 3.85 -6.29
N GLU A 54 -7.79 3.64 -5.29
CA GLU A 54 -6.73 2.64 -5.36
C GLU A 54 -7.30 1.25 -5.66
N TYR A 55 -6.66 0.50 -6.56
CA TYR A 55 -7.02 -0.91 -6.80
C TYR A 55 -6.69 -1.79 -5.59
N THR A 56 -7.27 -2.99 -5.51
CA THR A 56 -6.85 -4.04 -4.57
C THR A 56 -6.02 -5.10 -5.26
N THR A 57 -5.24 -5.87 -4.50
CA THR A 57 -4.41 -6.95 -5.01
C THR A 57 -4.92 -8.28 -4.47
N LYS A 58 -5.26 -9.19 -5.38
CA LYS A 58 -5.63 -10.57 -5.04
C LYS A 58 -4.44 -11.49 -5.19
N TYR A 59 -4.17 -12.26 -4.15
CA TYR A 59 -3.13 -13.27 -4.13
C TYR A 59 -3.73 -14.66 -4.34
N THR A 60 -3.16 -15.41 -5.26
CA THR A 60 -3.58 -16.79 -5.56
C THR A 60 -2.39 -17.72 -5.45
N ASN A 61 -2.62 -18.93 -4.91
CA ASN A 61 -1.57 -19.95 -4.78
C ASN A 61 -1.28 -20.60 -6.13
N ASN A 62 0.00 -20.70 -6.49
CA ASN A 62 0.45 -21.42 -7.67
C ASN A 62 1.45 -22.52 -7.26
N PRO A 63 1.04 -23.82 -7.28
CA PRO A 63 1.92 -24.93 -6.92
C PRO A 63 3.02 -25.20 -7.95
N ASP A 64 2.93 -24.62 -9.12
CA ASP A 64 3.96 -24.73 -10.16
C ASP A 64 5.09 -23.72 -9.99
N LEU A 65 4.86 -22.65 -9.20
CA LEU A 65 5.90 -21.71 -8.81
C LEU A 65 6.57 -22.13 -7.51
N PRO A 66 7.90 -22.02 -7.40
CA PRO A 66 8.61 -22.28 -6.15
C PRO A 66 8.14 -21.35 -5.02
N THR A 67 8.10 -21.86 -3.79
CA THR A 67 7.80 -21.07 -2.59
C THR A 67 8.73 -19.85 -2.50
N GLY A 68 8.16 -18.67 -2.20
CA GLY A 68 8.87 -17.39 -2.13
C GLY A 68 9.00 -16.65 -3.46
N ILE A 69 8.59 -17.26 -4.57
CA ILE A 69 8.49 -16.59 -5.88
C ILE A 69 7.07 -16.06 -6.07
N ILE A 70 6.95 -14.89 -6.67
CA ILE A 70 5.67 -14.29 -7.06
C ILE A 70 5.66 -13.97 -8.56
N GLN A 71 4.48 -14.02 -9.15
CA GLN A 71 4.27 -13.65 -10.55
C GLN A 71 3.02 -12.77 -10.66
N VAL A 72 3.17 -11.56 -11.21
CA VAL A 72 2.02 -10.71 -11.54
C VAL A 72 1.39 -11.23 -12.81
N VAL A 73 0.13 -11.66 -12.74
CA VAL A 73 -0.63 -12.18 -13.89
C VAL A 73 -1.61 -11.15 -14.44
N GLN A 74 -2.00 -10.17 -13.61
CA GLN A 74 -2.80 -9.02 -14.02
C GLN A 74 -2.31 -7.78 -13.27
N GLU A 75 -2.03 -6.72 -14.00
CA GLU A 75 -1.70 -5.42 -13.39
C GLU A 75 -2.96 -4.74 -12.86
N GLY A 76 -2.82 -4.03 -11.73
CA GLY A 76 -3.88 -3.21 -11.17
C GLY A 76 -3.99 -1.86 -11.89
N ILE A 77 -5.20 -1.32 -11.93
CA ILE A 77 -5.46 0.01 -12.50
C ILE A 77 -6.34 0.78 -11.51
N ASP A 78 -5.89 1.94 -11.08
CA ASP A 78 -6.66 2.81 -10.19
C ASP A 78 -7.94 3.29 -10.88
N GLY A 79 -9.02 3.34 -10.12
CA GLY A 79 -10.28 3.94 -10.50
C GLY A 79 -10.34 5.41 -10.11
N LYS A 80 -11.55 5.96 -10.05
CA LYS A 80 -11.84 7.33 -9.61
C LYS A 80 -13.05 7.34 -8.70
N GLN A 81 -13.00 8.19 -7.68
CA GLN A 81 -14.07 8.39 -6.73
C GLN A 81 -14.27 9.89 -6.50
N GLU A 82 -15.51 10.34 -6.56
CA GLU A 82 -15.90 11.69 -6.15
C GLU A 82 -16.23 11.68 -4.66
N ILE A 83 -15.53 12.51 -3.90
CA ILE A 83 -15.81 12.76 -2.48
C ILE A 83 -16.63 14.03 -2.36
N ILE A 84 -17.72 13.97 -1.60
CA ILE A 84 -18.62 15.10 -1.34
C ILE A 84 -18.39 15.55 0.09
N THR A 85 -17.87 16.76 0.23
CA THR A 85 -17.57 17.39 1.53
C THR A 85 -18.50 18.55 1.76
N LYS A 86 -19.14 18.61 2.95
CA LYS A 86 -19.96 19.72 3.43
C LYS A 86 -19.12 20.55 4.39
N LYS A 87 -19.00 21.84 4.09
CA LYS A 87 -18.40 22.83 4.98
C LYS A 87 -19.49 23.73 5.53
N THR A 88 -19.48 23.95 6.85
CA THR A 88 -20.41 24.86 7.52
C THR A 88 -19.60 26.00 8.11
N TYR A 89 -20.00 27.22 7.78
CA TYR A 89 -19.39 28.46 8.27
C TYR A 89 -20.35 29.20 9.17
N GLU A 90 -19.81 29.98 10.10
CA GLU A 90 -20.50 31.00 10.88
C GLU A 90 -19.80 32.33 10.57
N GLY A 91 -20.47 33.17 9.78
CA GLY A 91 -19.79 34.26 9.08
C GLY A 91 -18.71 33.68 8.16
N ASP A 92 -17.47 34.19 8.28
CA ASP A 92 -16.33 33.70 7.50
C ASP A 92 -15.55 32.57 8.20
N LYS A 93 -15.95 32.18 9.42
CA LYS A 93 -15.25 31.16 10.19
C LYS A 93 -15.77 29.76 9.85
N LEU A 94 -14.88 28.87 9.41
CA LEU A 94 -15.19 27.46 9.22
C LEU A 94 -15.46 26.79 10.60
N ILE A 95 -16.66 26.24 10.77
CA ILE A 95 -17.10 25.56 11.99
C ILE A 95 -16.96 24.05 11.85
N THR A 96 -17.44 23.49 10.73
CA THR A 96 -17.31 22.05 10.47
C THR A 96 -16.93 21.79 9.02
N GLU A 97 -16.15 20.74 8.81
CA GLU A 97 -15.88 20.16 7.51
C GLU A 97 -16.10 18.65 7.65
N GLU A 98 -17.07 18.12 6.88
CA GLU A 98 -17.45 16.71 6.98
C GLU A 98 -17.64 16.10 5.60
N GLN A 99 -17.19 14.86 5.43
CA GLN A 99 -17.52 14.07 4.25
C GLN A 99 -18.97 13.57 4.40
N VAL A 100 -19.84 13.98 3.49
CA VAL A 100 -21.27 13.62 3.52
C VAL A 100 -21.63 12.56 2.49
N GLY A 101 -20.70 12.23 1.59
CA GLY A 101 -20.91 11.19 0.61
C GLY A 101 -19.69 10.88 -0.23
N SER A 102 -19.78 9.78 -0.97
CA SER A 102 -18.82 9.42 -2.01
C SER A 102 -19.49 8.60 -3.11
N THR A 103 -18.99 8.72 -4.33
CA THR A 103 -19.50 7.98 -5.49
C THR A 103 -18.33 7.52 -6.35
N ILE A 104 -18.28 6.23 -6.70
CA ILE A 104 -17.29 5.71 -7.64
C ILE A 104 -17.67 6.18 -9.04
N THR A 105 -16.82 7.02 -9.65
CA THR A 105 -16.99 7.52 -11.03
C THR A 105 -16.33 6.62 -12.07
N LYS A 106 -15.29 5.89 -11.66
CA LYS A 106 -14.62 4.87 -12.45
C LYS A 106 -14.16 3.74 -11.53
N ALA A 107 -14.59 2.51 -11.81
CA ALA A 107 -14.14 1.33 -11.05
C ALA A 107 -12.63 1.09 -11.25
N SER A 108 -11.96 0.63 -10.19
CA SER A 108 -10.59 0.12 -10.28
C SER A 108 -10.57 -1.29 -10.89
N THR A 109 -9.41 -1.70 -11.40
CA THR A 109 -9.14 -3.08 -11.82
C THR A 109 -8.15 -3.71 -10.85
N ASN A 110 -8.49 -4.84 -10.26
CA ASN A 110 -7.64 -5.50 -9.27
C ASN A 110 -6.33 -6.00 -9.91
N LYS A 111 -5.24 -5.89 -9.17
CA LYS A 111 -4.00 -6.60 -9.46
C LYS A 111 -4.17 -8.08 -9.05
N ILE A 112 -3.64 -9.01 -9.85
CA ILE A 112 -3.63 -10.43 -9.50
C ILE A 112 -2.19 -10.91 -9.48
N VAL A 113 -1.79 -11.48 -8.34
CA VAL A 113 -0.45 -11.97 -8.07
C VAL A 113 -0.52 -13.45 -7.69
N GLU A 114 0.15 -14.29 -8.46
CA GLU A 114 0.37 -15.68 -8.08
C GLU A 114 1.56 -15.79 -7.13
N ILE A 115 1.37 -16.49 -6.01
CA ILE A 115 2.43 -16.80 -5.05
C ILE A 115 2.82 -18.29 -5.17
N GLY A 116 4.11 -18.54 -5.27
CA GLY A 116 4.64 -19.88 -5.35
C GLY A 116 4.42 -20.66 -4.05
N THR A 117 3.80 -21.83 -4.16
CA THR A 117 3.60 -22.79 -3.05
C THR A 117 4.25 -24.12 -3.33
N GLY A 118 4.81 -24.31 -4.53
CA GLY A 118 5.49 -25.52 -4.92
C GLY A 118 6.88 -25.67 -4.29
N PRO A 119 7.44 -26.87 -4.35
CA PRO A 119 8.81 -27.12 -3.89
C PRO A 119 9.78 -26.33 -4.76
N TYR A 120 10.87 -25.84 -4.15
CA TYR A 120 11.97 -25.26 -4.89
C TYR A 120 12.59 -26.35 -5.77
N LYS A 121 12.28 -26.33 -7.06
CA LYS A 121 12.85 -27.24 -8.04
C LYS A 121 13.79 -26.42 -8.93
N SER A 122 15.04 -26.85 -9.04
CA SER A 122 15.98 -26.39 -10.08
C SER A 122 15.45 -26.63 -11.51
N ASN A 123 14.27 -27.24 -11.64
CA ASN A 123 13.63 -27.70 -12.87
C ASN A 123 12.26 -27.06 -13.13
N TYR A 124 12.04 -25.80 -12.73
CA TYR A 124 10.81 -25.11 -13.14
C TYR A 124 10.65 -25.19 -14.66
N LYS A 125 9.54 -25.78 -15.11
CA LYS A 125 9.21 -25.83 -16.53
C LYS A 125 8.46 -24.55 -16.90
N VAL A 126 9.17 -23.61 -17.51
CA VAL A 126 8.58 -22.36 -17.99
C VAL A 126 7.34 -22.63 -18.87
N LYS A 127 6.30 -21.81 -18.70
CA LYS A 127 5.01 -21.91 -19.41
C LYS A 127 4.86 -20.74 -20.39
N ILE A 128 3.98 -20.92 -21.39
CA ILE A 128 3.57 -19.80 -22.26
C ILE A 128 2.90 -18.71 -21.40
N GLY A 129 3.29 -17.46 -21.63
CA GLY A 129 2.90 -16.31 -20.83
C GLY A 129 3.91 -15.91 -19.75
N ASP A 130 4.85 -16.79 -19.38
CA ASP A 130 5.89 -16.46 -18.40
C ASP A 130 6.75 -15.29 -18.86
N LYS A 131 7.13 -14.46 -17.88
CA LYS A 131 8.15 -13.45 -18.10
C LYS A 131 9.53 -14.07 -17.89
N LEU A 132 10.35 -13.96 -18.92
CA LEU A 132 11.71 -14.50 -18.92
C LEU A 132 12.73 -13.36 -18.99
N TYR A 133 13.92 -13.63 -18.51
CA TYR A 133 15.04 -12.69 -18.51
C TYR A 133 16.22 -13.27 -19.27
N LEU A 134 16.88 -12.43 -20.08
CA LEU A 134 18.05 -12.84 -20.83
C LEU A 134 19.26 -13.05 -19.93
N THR A 135 19.93 -14.21 -20.02
CA THR A 135 21.10 -14.56 -19.22
C THR A 135 22.43 -14.20 -19.92
N THR A 136 22.43 -14.20 -21.24
CA THR A 136 23.62 -13.89 -22.06
C THR A 136 23.83 -12.39 -22.25
N SER A 137 25.07 -11.96 -22.56
CA SER A 137 25.41 -10.55 -22.75
C SER A 137 24.56 -9.90 -23.85
N PHE A 138 24.29 -10.63 -24.90
CA PHE A 138 23.42 -10.23 -26.01
C PHE A 138 22.81 -11.49 -26.67
N LEU A 139 21.67 -11.34 -27.32
CA LEU A 139 20.96 -12.40 -28.02
C LEU A 139 20.17 -11.84 -29.19
N ALA A 140 20.32 -12.44 -30.38
CA ALA A 140 19.50 -12.11 -31.52
C ALA A 140 18.14 -12.80 -31.43
N ILE A 141 17.08 -12.02 -31.56
CA ILE A 141 15.72 -12.51 -31.79
C ILE A 141 15.53 -12.61 -33.31
N ARG A 142 15.06 -13.77 -33.78
CA ARG A 142 15.03 -14.14 -35.19
C ARG A 142 13.61 -14.38 -35.72
N ILE A 143 13.41 -14.30 -37.02
CA ILE A 143 12.11 -14.57 -37.65
C ILE A 143 11.69 -16.03 -37.45
N GLU A 144 12.63 -16.96 -37.62
CA GLU A 144 12.39 -18.40 -37.55
C GLU A 144 13.28 -19.05 -36.48
N PRO A 145 12.90 -20.24 -35.92
CA PRO A 145 13.66 -20.95 -34.91
C PRO A 145 14.87 -21.72 -35.51
N LYS A 146 15.77 -20.98 -36.17
CA LYS A 146 17.03 -21.49 -36.75
C LYS A 146 18.10 -20.42 -36.72
N GLU A 147 19.38 -20.84 -36.68
CA GLU A 147 20.52 -19.91 -36.48
C GLU A 147 20.79 -19.02 -37.68
N GLU A 148 20.49 -19.49 -38.86
CA GLU A 148 20.69 -18.77 -40.13
C GLU A 148 19.55 -17.81 -40.47
N SER A 149 18.47 -17.83 -39.69
CA SER A 149 17.32 -16.95 -39.91
C SER A 149 17.68 -15.50 -39.69
N GLU A 150 16.99 -14.63 -40.41
CA GLU A 150 17.12 -13.18 -40.29
C GLU A 150 16.90 -12.71 -38.84
N LYS A 151 17.71 -11.73 -38.42
CA LYS A 151 17.62 -11.12 -37.10
C LYS A 151 16.63 -9.97 -37.13
N LEU A 152 15.66 -10.01 -36.22
CA LEU A 152 14.71 -8.93 -35.98
C LEU A 152 15.28 -7.83 -35.10
N ILE A 153 15.91 -8.23 -34.01
CA ILE A 153 16.48 -7.33 -32.98
C ILE A 153 17.54 -8.07 -32.19
N THR A 154 18.48 -7.34 -31.61
CA THR A 154 19.39 -7.86 -30.57
C THR A 154 18.98 -7.34 -29.20
N LEU A 155 18.77 -8.24 -28.27
CA LEU A 155 18.49 -7.94 -26.86
C LEU A 155 19.74 -8.15 -26.01
N TYR A 156 19.80 -7.47 -24.87
CA TYR A 156 20.93 -7.49 -23.97
C TYR A 156 20.57 -8.16 -22.64
N LYS A 157 21.60 -8.55 -21.90
CA LYS A 157 21.46 -9.21 -20.61
C LYS A 157 20.45 -8.50 -19.70
N ASN A 158 19.68 -9.28 -18.97
CA ASN A 158 18.61 -8.82 -18.07
C ASN A 158 17.38 -8.22 -18.76
N THR A 159 17.33 -8.23 -20.10
CA THR A 159 16.11 -7.84 -20.80
C THR A 159 14.97 -8.79 -20.46
N LYS A 160 13.83 -8.24 -20.05
CA LYS A 160 12.59 -8.98 -19.77
C LYS A 160 11.80 -9.18 -21.05
N VAL A 161 11.39 -10.42 -21.29
CA VAL A 161 10.56 -10.81 -22.45
C VAL A 161 9.39 -11.68 -21.97
N GLU A 162 8.38 -11.84 -22.79
CA GLU A 162 7.25 -12.75 -22.56
C GLU A 162 7.37 -13.97 -23.45
N LEU A 163 7.22 -15.17 -22.88
CA LEU A 163 7.23 -16.43 -23.60
C LEU A 163 5.90 -16.64 -24.34
N MET A 164 5.92 -16.69 -25.65
CA MET A 164 4.74 -16.85 -26.51
C MET A 164 4.54 -18.27 -27.04
N ALA A 165 5.62 -19.00 -27.32
CA ALA A 165 5.58 -20.38 -27.80
C ALA A 165 6.92 -21.09 -27.57
N LYS A 166 6.92 -22.43 -27.70
CA LYS A 166 8.10 -23.29 -27.61
C LYS A 166 8.16 -24.21 -28.83
N GLN A 167 9.36 -24.37 -29.37
CA GLN A 167 9.61 -25.32 -30.46
C GLN A 167 11.03 -25.89 -30.34
N GLY A 168 11.14 -27.15 -29.88
CA GLY A 168 12.43 -27.74 -29.54
C GLY A 168 13.21 -26.89 -28.55
N ASN A 169 14.44 -26.51 -28.88
CA ASN A 169 15.32 -25.67 -28.09
C ASN A 169 15.11 -24.16 -28.34
N TRP A 170 14.02 -23.78 -28.94
CA TRP A 170 13.71 -22.40 -29.27
C TRP A 170 12.46 -21.91 -28.53
N TYR A 171 12.53 -20.66 -28.05
CA TYR A 171 11.41 -19.92 -27.49
C TYR A 171 11.00 -18.80 -28.43
N LYS A 172 9.71 -18.71 -28.73
CA LYS A 172 9.12 -17.52 -29.35
C LYS A 172 8.84 -16.52 -28.25
N VAL A 173 9.46 -15.35 -28.31
CA VAL A 173 9.37 -14.35 -27.26
C VAL A 173 8.87 -13.04 -27.81
N LYS A 174 8.18 -12.28 -26.97
CA LYS A 174 7.72 -10.92 -27.24
C LYS A 174 8.53 -9.92 -26.42
N TYR A 175 9.08 -8.92 -27.08
CA TYR A 175 9.72 -7.76 -26.48
C TYR A 175 9.20 -6.50 -27.17
N GLN A 176 8.46 -5.66 -26.44
CA GLN A 176 7.77 -4.51 -27.02
C GLN A 176 6.89 -4.93 -28.21
N THR A 177 7.16 -4.41 -29.40
CA THR A 177 6.46 -4.75 -30.65
C THR A 177 7.09 -5.94 -31.39
N TYR A 178 8.29 -6.38 -30.99
CA TYR A 178 9.00 -7.47 -31.68
C TYR A 178 8.54 -8.83 -31.14
N ILE A 179 8.23 -9.74 -32.06
CA ILE A 179 7.90 -11.14 -31.75
C ILE A 179 8.78 -12.02 -32.64
N GLY A 180 9.58 -12.89 -32.03
CA GLY A 180 10.49 -13.75 -32.75
C GLY A 180 11.08 -14.86 -31.88
N TRP A 181 12.04 -15.59 -32.44
CA TRP A 181 12.61 -16.81 -31.88
C TRP A 181 14.03 -16.59 -31.36
N ALA A 182 14.34 -17.26 -30.27
CA ALA A 182 15.68 -17.30 -29.71
C ALA A 182 15.91 -18.61 -28.94
N LYS A 183 17.18 -18.96 -28.68
CA LYS A 183 17.58 -20.17 -27.95
C LYS A 183 17.02 -20.17 -26.53
N ALA A 184 16.35 -21.25 -26.17
CA ALA A 184 15.72 -21.40 -24.85
C ALA A 184 16.72 -21.31 -23.68
N GLU A 185 17.92 -21.83 -23.87
CA GLU A 185 19.02 -21.84 -22.89
C GLU A 185 19.52 -20.42 -22.51
N CYS A 186 19.21 -19.41 -23.34
CA CYS A 186 19.61 -18.03 -23.09
C CYS A 186 18.67 -17.29 -22.14
N PHE A 187 17.62 -17.95 -21.62
CA PHE A 187 16.62 -17.34 -20.78
C PHE A 187 16.52 -18.02 -19.40
N THR A 188 16.15 -17.23 -18.41
CA THR A 188 15.74 -17.70 -17.09
C THR A 188 14.42 -17.03 -16.70
N TYR A 189 13.59 -17.73 -15.92
CA TYR A 189 12.43 -17.11 -15.28
C TYR A 189 12.81 -16.31 -14.04
N LEU A 190 14.04 -16.48 -13.51
CA LEU A 190 14.54 -15.76 -12.35
C LEU A 190 14.88 -14.32 -12.73
N ASN A 191 14.31 -13.34 -12.01
CA ASN A 191 14.57 -11.93 -12.25
C ASN A 191 16.01 -11.56 -11.85
N PRO A 192 16.89 -11.15 -12.77
CA PRO A 192 18.29 -10.85 -12.45
C PRO A 192 18.48 -9.57 -11.63
N ASN A 193 17.43 -8.72 -11.54
CA ASN A 193 17.45 -7.51 -10.71
C ASN A 193 17.02 -7.80 -9.26
N GLU A 194 16.43 -8.97 -9.02
CA GLU A 194 16.27 -9.51 -7.68
C GLU A 194 17.61 -10.10 -7.29
N SER A 195 18.16 -9.69 -6.16
CA SER A 195 19.50 -10.08 -5.76
C SER A 195 19.67 -11.60 -5.86
N LYS A 196 20.76 -12.08 -6.49
CA LYS A 196 21.04 -13.51 -6.67
C LYS A 196 21.02 -14.31 -5.37
N GLN A 197 21.14 -13.65 -4.23
CA GLN A 197 21.05 -14.26 -2.91
C GLN A 197 19.65 -14.69 -2.52
N GLU A 198 18.59 -14.08 -3.09
CA GLU A 198 17.20 -14.42 -2.76
C GLU A 198 16.63 -15.55 -3.62
N GLN A 199 17.29 -15.88 -4.74
CA GLN A 199 16.80 -16.86 -5.72
C GLN A 199 17.34 -18.30 -5.52
N ILE A 200 18.39 -18.52 -4.75
CA ILE A 200 19.15 -19.78 -4.79
C ILE A 200 19.21 -20.51 -3.46
N THR A 201 18.91 -19.86 -2.36
CA THR A 201 18.91 -20.51 -1.06
C THR A 201 17.54 -20.46 -0.43
N ALA A 202 17.07 -21.63 0.07
CA ALA A 202 16.17 -21.62 1.20
C ALA A 202 16.72 -20.57 2.19
N PRO A 203 15.90 -19.71 2.70
CA PRO A 203 16.27 -18.40 3.19
C PRO A 203 17.14 -18.48 4.45
N ASN A 204 18.43 -18.48 4.28
CA ASN A 204 19.29 -18.05 5.37
C ASN A 204 19.16 -16.53 5.48
N SER A 205 18.68 -16.10 6.61
CA SER A 205 18.50 -14.68 6.92
C SER A 205 19.78 -13.91 6.60
N LYS A 206 19.63 -12.83 5.86
CA LYS A 206 20.72 -11.90 5.57
C LYS A 206 21.24 -11.22 6.85
N TYR A 207 20.40 -11.16 7.88
CA TYR A 207 20.69 -10.44 9.13
C TYR A 207 20.31 -11.27 10.35
N THR A 208 21.16 -11.24 11.37
CA THR A 208 20.82 -11.75 12.69
C THR A 208 19.88 -10.77 13.42
N LYS A 209 19.16 -11.27 14.40
CA LYS A 209 18.36 -10.44 15.31
C LYS A 209 19.12 -9.22 15.83
N GLN A 210 20.37 -9.41 16.28
CA GLN A 210 21.17 -8.32 16.81
C GLN A 210 21.51 -7.27 15.76
N GLN A 211 21.81 -7.66 14.52
CA GLN A 211 22.03 -6.74 13.42
C GLN A 211 20.81 -5.91 13.10
N LEU A 212 19.62 -6.52 13.08
CA LEU A 212 18.36 -5.84 12.84
C LEU A 212 18.03 -4.83 13.94
N LEU A 213 18.21 -5.22 15.20
CA LEU A 213 18.01 -4.33 16.35
C LEU A 213 19.00 -3.15 16.36
N ASN A 214 20.24 -3.36 15.93
CA ASN A 214 21.24 -2.30 15.85
C ASN A 214 20.95 -1.27 14.74
N THR A 215 20.24 -1.66 13.68
CA THR A 215 19.83 -0.76 12.59
C THR A 215 18.54 -0.03 12.88
N LEU A 216 17.72 -0.55 13.82
CA LEU A 216 16.43 0.02 14.15
C LEU A 216 16.58 1.39 14.84
N SER A 217 16.03 2.42 14.22
CA SER A 217 16.01 3.79 14.75
C SER A 217 14.81 4.54 14.19
N PHE A 218 14.45 5.66 14.83
CA PHE A 218 13.40 6.55 14.32
C PHE A 218 13.74 7.15 12.95
N ASN A 219 15.02 7.22 12.62
CA ASN A 219 15.54 7.80 11.38
C ASN A 219 15.96 6.75 10.34
N MET A 220 15.69 5.46 10.59
CA MET A 220 15.94 4.44 9.57
C MET A 220 15.06 4.65 8.35
N LYS A 221 15.58 4.32 7.17
CA LYS A 221 14.83 4.45 5.91
C LYS A 221 13.83 3.31 5.77
N LEU A 222 12.56 3.66 5.69
CA LEU A 222 11.43 2.72 5.55
C LEU A 222 11.12 2.38 4.09
N ASN A 223 11.62 3.17 3.13
CA ASN A 223 11.56 2.88 1.69
C ASN A 223 12.68 1.92 1.24
N LYS A 224 12.95 0.93 2.05
CA LYS A 224 13.88 -0.18 1.81
C LYS A 224 13.35 -1.43 2.51
N PRO A 225 13.56 -2.62 1.93
CA PRO A 225 13.23 -3.89 2.55
C PRO A 225 13.84 -4.03 3.95
N SER A 226 13.15 -4.75 4.84
CA SER A 226 13.64 -5.10 6.18
C SER A 226 14.89 -5.98 6.12
N GLY A 227 15.01 -6.77 5.03
CA GLY A 227 16.05 -7.76 4.82
C GLY A 227 15.75 -9.11 5.46
N LEU A 228 14.53 -9.31 6.01
CA LEU A 228 14.06 -10.60 6.50
C LEU A 228 13.74 -11.53 5.33
N SER A 229 13.96 -12.83 5.55
CA SER A 229 13.47 -13.88 4.67
C SER A 229 11.97 -14.15 4.90
N LEU A 230 11.33 -14.86 3.97
CA LEU A 230 9.94 -15.32 4.14
C LEU A 230 9.74 -16.13 5.43
N GLU A 231 10.68 -17.01 5.74
CA GLU A 231 10.63 -17.83 6.97
C GLU A 231 10.74 -16.97 8.21
N GLN A 232 11.60 -15.96 8.21
CA GLN A 232 11.69 -15.03 9.34
C GLN A 232 10.42 -14.20 9.52
N PHE A 233 9.75 -13.76 8.43
CA PHE A 233 8.43 -13.15 8.54
C PHE A 233 7.41 -14.08 9.17
N LYS A 234 7.46 -15.38 8.86
CA LYS A 234 6.60 -16.39 9.53
C LYS A 234 7.01 -16.60 10.99
N GLU A 235 8.31 -16.64 11.27
CA GLU A 235 8.87 -16.86 12.61
C GLU A 235 8.45 -15.77 13.59
N VAL A 236 8.52 -14.48 13.22
CA VAL A 236 8.17 -13.37 14.12
C VAL A 236 6.72 -13.40 14.61
N PHE A 237 5.83 -14.12 13.92
CA PHE A 237 4.43 -14.30 14.31
C PHE A 237 4.08 -15.72 14.78
N ALA A 238 4.99 -16.69 14.66
CA ALA A 238 4.68 -18.11 14.84
C ALA A 238 4.08 -18.46 16.21
N ASN A 239 4.59 -17.84 17.27
CA ASN A 239 4.23 -18.12 18.65
C ASN A 239 3.70 -16.89 19.40
N GLU A 240 3.16 -15.91 18.67
CA GLU A 240 2.71 -14.65 19.24
C GLU A 240 1.37 -14.80 19.97
N LYS A 241 1.41 -14.67 21.30
CA LYS A 241 0.22 -14.83 22.16
C LYS A 241 -0.78 -13.68 22.06
N LYS A 242 -0.36 -12.50 21.58
CA LYS A 242 -1.24 -11.35 21.38
C LYS A 242 -2.10 -11.50 20.13
N ASP A 243 -1.64 -12.27 19.16
CA ASP A 243 -2.37 -12.62 17.94
C ASP A 243 -3.39 -13.74 18.21
N LYS A 244 -4.40 -13.44 19.03
CA LYS A 244 -5.37 -14.42 19.52
C LYS A 244 -6.14 -15.15 18.40
N SER A 245 -6.36 -14.48 17.28
CA SER A 245 -7.08 -15.01 16.13
C SER A 245 -6.15 -15.56 15.05
N ASN A 246 -4.84 -15.62 15.29
CA ASN A 246 -3.80 -15.99 14.34
C ASN A 246 -3.83 -15.17 13.02
N ILE A 247 -4.33 -13.94 13.05
CA ILE A 247 -4.45 -13.08 11.89
C ILE A 247 -3.06 -12.78 11.32
N PHE A 248 -2.13 -12.31 12.15
CA PHE A 248 -0.78 -11.99 11.70
C PHE A 248 0.02 -13.23 11.33
N LYS A 249 -0.11 -14.31 12.11
CA LYS A 249 0.51 -15.60 11.81
C LYS A 249 0.10 -16.14 10.45
N ASN A 250 -1.20 -16.14 10.15
CA ASN A 250 -1.74 -16.69 8.90
C ASN A 250 -1.44 -15.79 7.68
N ASN A 251 -1.14 -14.50 7.90
CA ASN A 251 -0.91 -13.50 6.86
C ASN A 251 0.54 -13.00 6.81
N ALA A 252 1.46 -13.61 7.55
CA ALA A 252 2.86 -13.19 7.65
C ALA A 252 3.56 -13.07 6.29
N GLN A 253 3.26 -13.97 5.35
CA GLN A 253 3.83 -13.96 4.01
C GLN A 253 3.45 -12.73 3.19
N TYR A 254 2.30 -12.13 3.44
CA TYR A 254 1.85 -10.98 2.65
C TYR A 254 2.63 -9.70 3.01
N PHE A 255 3.13 -9.56 4.25
CA PHE A 255 4.07 -8.50 4.60
C PHE A 255 5.40 -8.64 3.87
N TYR A 256 5.90 -9.89 3.71
CA TYR A 256 7.07 -10.17 2.90
C TYR A 256 6.85 -9.87 1.42
N TYR A 257 5.73 -10.31 0.84
CA TYR A 257 5.45 -10.06 -0.58
C TYR A 257 5.23 -8.57 -0.88
N ALA A 258 4.55 -7.85 0.00
CA ALA A 258 4.39 -6.39 -0.12
C ALA A 258 5.76 -5.67 -0.04
N GLU A 259 6.64 -6.08 0.87
CA GLU A 259 8.01 -5.58 0.95
C GLU A 259 8.74 -5.74 -0.39
N LYS A 260 8.66 -6.92 -0.99
CA LYS A 260 9.32 -7.24 -2.25
C LYS A 260 8.75 -6.47 -3.44
N GLN A 261 7.45 -6.33 -3.51
CA GLN A 261 6.80 -5.65 -4.62
C GLN A 261 7.02 -4.13 -4.58
N TYR A 262 6.96 -3.52 -3.38
CA TYR A 262 6.89 -2.08 -3.23
C TYR A 262 8.15 -1.44 -2.67
N ASN A 263 9.21 -2.22 -2.39
CA ASN A 263 10.46 -1.75 -1.82
C ASN A 263 10.26 -0.94 -0.52
N VAL A 264 9.36 -1.42 0.33
CA VAL A 264 9.02 -0.85 1.63
C VAL A 264 9.44 -1.80 2.75
N ASN A 265 9.68 -1.31 3.96
CA ASN A 265 9.99 -2.19 5.09
C ASN A 265 8.73 -2.94 5.54
N GLY A 266 8.66 -4.25 5.31
CA GLY A 266 7.50 -5.09 5.65
C GLY A 266 7.23 -5.20 7.15
N ILE A 267 8.27 -5.14 7.99
CA ILE A 267 8.12 -5.10 9.45
C ILE A 267 7.52 -3.77 9.92
N PHE A 268 7.83 -2.67 9.23
CA PHE A 268 7.14 -1.40 9.46
C PHE A 268 5.65 -1.52 9.14
N ILE A 269 5.27 -2.07 7.98
CA ILE A 269 3.85 -2.27 7.62
C ILE A 269 3.15 -3.14 8.66
N ALA A 270 3.78 -4.23 9.11
CA ALA A 270 3.25 -5.09 10.15
C ALA A 270 3.09 -4.36 11.51
N ALA A 271 4.07 -3.54 11.87
CA ALA A 271 4.02 -2.75 13.11
C ALA A 271 2.89 -1.71 13.08
N VAL A 272 2.65 -1.06 11.93
CA VAL A 272 1.49 -0.17 11.73
C VAL A 272 0.20 -0.97 11.88
N ALA A 273 0.06 -2.11 11.20
CA ALA A 273 -1.12 -2.98 11.31
C ALA A 273 -1.44 -3.37 12.75
N ILE A 274 -0.41 -3.74 13.54
CA ILE A 274 -0.55 -4.06 14.96
C ILE A 274 -1.01 -2.84 15.77
N HIS A 275 -0.39 -1.69 15.52
CA HIS A 275 -0.68 -0.44 16.23
C HIS A 275 -2.12 0.01 16.02
N GLU A 276 -2.60 -0.01 14.77
CA GLU A 276 -3.93 0.47 14.39
C GLU A 276 -5.04 -0.51 14.77
N SER A 277 -4.80 -1.83 14.71
CA SER A 277 -5.82 -2.84 14.95
C SER A 277 -5.80 -3.45 16.36
N GLY A 278 -4.77 -3.16 17.18
CA GLY A 278 -4.57 -3.87 18.45
C GLY A 278 -4.41 -5.38 18.24
N TRP A 279 -3.48 -5.81 17.39
CA TRP A 279 -3.30 -7.21 17.01
C TRP A 279 -4.52 -7.83 16.30
N GLY A 280 -5.20 -7.07 15.47
CA GLY A 280 -6.38 -7.53 14.74
C GLY A 280 -7.63 -7.65 15.64
N GLY A 281 -7.59 -7.11 16.86
CA GLY A 281 -8.68 -7.24 17.83
C GLY A 281 -9.83 -6.23 17.66
N SER A 282 -9.67 -5.18 16.85
CA SER A 282 -10.73 -4.21 16.62
C SER A 282 -11.86 -4.80 15.75
N SER A 283 -13.09 -4.27 15.90
CA SER A 283 -14.24 -4.70 15.08
C SER A 283 -14.04 -4.46 13.57
N ILE A 284 -13.36 -3.38 13.21
CA ILE A 284 -12.99 -3.08 11.82
C ILE A 284 -12.01 -4.14 11.31
N ALA A 285 -11.00 -4.50 12.10
CA ALA A 285 -10.04 -5.51 11.72
C ALA A 285 -10.67 -6.90 11.56
N THR A 286 -11.55 -7.30 12.49
CA THR A 286 -12.15 -8.65 12.46
C THR A 286 -13.24 -8.80 11.40
N ASN A 287 -14.17 -7.84 11.33
CA ASN A 287 -15.35 -7.96 10.48
C ASN A 287 -15.11 -7.51 9.04
N LYS A 288 -14.27 -6.50 8.85
CA LYS A 288 -13.93 -5.93 7.54
C LYS A 288 -12.55 -6.31 7.03
N LYS A 289 -11.81 -7.15 7.77
CA LYS A 289 -10.42 -7.56 7.46
C LYS A 289 -9.47 -6.38 7.21
N ASN A 290 -9.78 -5.25 7.84
CA ASN A 290 -9.10 -3.98 7.68
C ASN A 290 -8.22 -3.69 8.91
N LEU A 291 -6.93 -4.06 8.84
CA LEU A 291 -5.96 -3.93 9.93
C LEU A 291 -5.50 -2.49 10.16
N PHE A 292 -5.83 -1.58 9.29
CA PHE A 292 -5.28 -0.23 9.28
C PHE A 292 -6.33 0.86 9.53
N GLY A 293 -7.61 0.49 9.63
CA GLY A 293 -8.69 1.47 9.68
C GLY A 293 -8.77 2.31 8.40
N TYR A 294 -8.32 1.78 7.27
CA TYR A 294 -8.32 2.51 6.01
C TYR A 294 -9.73 2.91 5.60
N GLY A 295 -9.93 4.19 5.27
CA GLY A 295 -11.24 4.74 4.94
C GLY A 295 -12.15 5.01 6.13
N ALA A 296 -11.70 4.75 7.37
CA ALA A 296 -12.48 5.08 8.58
C ALA A 296 -12.47 6.60 8.83
N TYR A 297 -13.64 7.20 8.95
CA TYR A 297 -13.81 8.64 9.25
C TYR A 297 -14.42 8.83 10.65
N ASP A 298 -14.06 9.92 11.32
CA ASP A 298 -14.36 10.17 12.75
C ASP A 298 -15.83 10.06 13.18
N ARG A 299 -16.78 10.32 12.28
CA ARG A 299 -18.23 10.31 12.61
C ARG A 299 -18.86 8.95 12.53
N ASP A 300 -18.37 8.09 11.65
CA ASP A 300 -18.87 6.72 11.44
C ASP A 300 -17.74 5.82 10.96
N SER A 301 -16.75 5.68 11.81
CA SER A 301 -15.51 4.98 11.49
C SER A 301 -15.72 3.54 11.07
N TYR A 302 -16.75 2.87 11.61
CA TYR A 302 -17.02 1.49 11.26
C TYR A 302 -17.62 1.38 9.86
N ASN A 303 -18.69 2.14 9.55
CA ASN A 303 -19.37 2.00 8.26
C ASN A 303 -18.56 2.57 7.09
N SER A 304 -17.79 3.64 7.34
CA SER A 304 -16.93 4.26 6.31
C SER A 304 -15.67 3.46 6.01
N ALA A 305 -15.18 2.63 6.96
CA ALA A 305 -13.98 1.83 6.76
C ALA A 305 -14.14 0.86 5.57
N TYR A 306 -13.07 0.73 4.77
CA TYR A 306 -13.03 -0.23 3.67
C TYR A 306 -13.25 -1.65 4.16
N ASP A 307 -14.00 -2.42 3.37
CA ASP A 307 -14.27 -3.83 3.58
C ASP A 307 -13.44 -4.63 2.56
N PHE A 308 -12.50 -5.43 3.05
CA PHE A 308 -11.63 -6.25 2.21
C PHE A 308 -12.13 -7.70 2.16
N GLU A 309 -11.90 -8.39 1.05
CA GLU A 309 -12.22 -9.82 0.92
C GLU A 309 -11.30 -10.67 1.81
N ASP A 310 -10.02 -10.26 1.93
CA ASP A 310 -9.04 -10.85 2.85
C ASP A 310 -8.02 -9.82 3.36
N TYR A 311 -7.22 -10.21 4.36
CA TYR A 311 -6.24 -9.33 5.00
C TYR A 311 -5.10 -8.93 4.05
N SER A 312 -4.78 -9.76 3.07
CA SER A 312 -3.70 -9.49 2.12
C SER A 312 -3.98 -8.25 1.27
N GLU A 313 -5.25 -7.99 0.93
CA GLU A 313 -5.64 -6.81 0.16
C GLU A 313 -5.31 -5.50 0.90
N GLY A 314 -5.65 -5.44 2.20
CA GLY A 314 -5.33 -4.27 3.04
C GLY A 314 -3.83 -4.11 3.27
N ILE A 315 -3.08 -5.20 3.47
CA ILE A 315 -1.62 -5.19 3.64
C ILE A 315 -0.95 -4.64 2.38
N ASP A 316 -1.35 -5.13 1.22
CA ASP A 316 -0.84 -4.68 -0.07
C ASP A 316 -1.16 -3.21 -0.35
N LEU A 317 -2.43 -2.82 -0.16
CA LEU A 317 -2.88 -1.44 -0.36
C LEU A 317 -2.07 -0.45 0.48
N LEU A 318 -1.90 -0.74 1.77
CA LEU A 318 -1.15 0.17 2.65
C LEU A 318 0.33 0.26 2.30
N ALA A 319 0.95 -0.84 1.88
CA ALA A 319 2.33 -0.82 1.39
C ALA A 319 2.47 0.10 0.15
N ARG A 320 1.51 0.04 -0.78
CA ARG A 320 1.46 0.94 -1.95
C ARG A 320 1.22 2.39 -1.55
N VAL A 321 0.24 2.64 -0.68
CA VAL A 321 -0.08 3.98 -0.17
C VAL A 321 1.14 4.61 0.50
N PHE A 322 1.83 3.89 1.37
CA PHE A 322 3.07 4.39 1.96
C PHE A 322 4.14 4.68 0.91
N THR A 323 4.34 3.80 -0.04
CA THR A 323 5.35 3.97 -1.09
C THR A 323 5.03 5.15 -2.01
N LYS A 324 3.76 5.31 -2.41
CA LYS A 324 3.30 6.32 -3.36
C LYS A 324 3.24 7.72 -2.75
N TYR A 325 2.77 7.84 -1.50
CA TYR A 325 2.44 9.15 -0.93
C TYR A 325 3.36 9.62 0.19
N TYR A 326 3.95 8.70 0.99
CA TYR A 326 4.65 9.07 2.24
C TYR A 326 6.16 8.87 2.19
N LEU A 327 6.65 7.82 1.55
CA LEU A 327 8.03 7.38 1.68
C LEU A 327 8.96 7.83 0.55
N ASN A 328 8.41 8.36 -0.53
CA ASN A 328 9.20 8.81 -1.66
C ASN A 328 8.76 10.22 -2.10
N PRO A 329 9.72 11.12 -2.42
CA PRO A 329 9.38 12.43 -2.94
C PRO A 329 8.71 12.34 -4.31
N LYS A 330 7.90 13.33 -4.63
CA LYS A 330 7.17 13.43 -5.91
C LYS A 330 8.10 13.18 -7.10
N GLY A 331 7.63 12.36 -8.04
CA GLY A 331 8.36 12.03 -9.27
C GLY A 331 9.40 10.92 -9.14
N THR A 332 9.64 10.38 -7.92
CA THR A 332 10.50 9.20 -7.75
C THR A 332 9.88 8.00 -8.46
N LYS A 333 10.67 7.29 -9.26
CA LYS A 333 10.24 6.00 -9.84
C LYS A 333 10.05 4.96 -8.74
N ILE A 334 8.91 4.30 -8.76
CA ILE A 334 8.51 3.27 -7.80
C ILE A 334 8.10 1.99 -8.53
N TYR A 335 7.25 1.14 -7.94
CA TYR A 335 6.83 -0.14 -8.54
C TYR A 335 6.08 0.04 -9.89
N ASP A 336 6.12 -0.98 -10.72
CA ASP A 336 5.36 -1.14 -11.97
C ASP A 336 5.47 0.05 -12.95
N GLY A 337 6.60 0.78 -12.91
CA GLY A 337 6.83 1.96 -13.76
C GLY A 337 6.12 3.22 -13.31
N ASN A 338 5.38 3.18 -12.20
CA ASN A 338 4.73 4.33 -11.59
C ASN A 338 5.73 5.33 -11.00
N THR A 339 5.24 6.53 -10.71
CA THR A 339 5.97 7.55 -9.98
C THR A 339 5.26 7.91 -8.69
N ALA A 340 6.03 8.21 -7.66
CA ALA A 340 5.49 8.66 -6.39
C ALA A 340 4.77 10.00 -6.56
N ASP A 341 3.59 10.11 -5.96
CA ASP A 341 2.86 11.37 -5.81
C ASP A 341 3.54 12.28 -4.78
N GLY A 342 3.97 11.70 -3.65
CA GLY A 342 4.75 12.37 -2.62
C GLY A 342 4.00 13.47 -1.86
N SER A 343 2.67 13.56 -1.97
CA SER A 343 1.86 14.63 -1.35
C SER A 343 1.98 14.69 0.18
N TYR A 344 2.32 13.57 0.81
CA TYR A 344 2.53 13.47 2.26
C TYR A 344 3.99 13.20 2.64
N TYR A 345 4.91 13.31 1.69
CA TYR A 345 6.31 13.05 1.95
C TYR A 345 6.93 14.11 2.88
N ASN A 346 7.51 13.65 3.98
CA ASN A 346 8.30 14.47 4.91
C ASN A 346 9.56 13.69 5.40
N GLY A 347 10.12 12.88 4.51
CA GLY A 347 11.24 11.97 4.77
C GLY A 347 10.78 10.52 4.96
N PRO A 348 11.60 9.55 4.49
CA PRO A 348 11.24 8.13 4.49
C PRO A 348 11.52 7.46 5.84
N THR A 349 11.16 8.08 6.94
CA THR A 349 11.46 7.65 8.31
C THR A 349 10.22 7.63 9.18
N LEU A 350 10.24 6.98 10.34
CA LEU A 350 9.12 6.97 11.29
C LEU A 350 8.69 8.40 11.67
N THR A 351 9.67 9.25 11.97
CA THR A 351 9.38 10.66 12.29
C THR A 351 8.81 11.42 11.12
N GLY A 352 9.33 11.18 9.91
CA GLY A 352 8.84 11.80 8.67
C GLY A 352 7.39 11.41 8.36
N VAL A 353 7.07 10.12 8.45
CA VAL A 353 5.72 9.59 8.24
C VAL A 353 4.74 10.18 9.27
N ASN A 354 5.12 10.23 10.55
CA ASN A 354 4.24 10.70 11.63
C ASN A 354 3.74 12.14 11.40
N VAL A 355 4.52 12.99 10.74
CA VAL A 355 4.14 14.41 10.49
C VAL A 355 2.83 14.53 9.73
N LYS A 356 2.54 13.59 8.83
CA LYS A 356 1.37 13.63 7.93
C LYS A 356 0.41 12.47 8.11
N TYR A 357 0.85 11.36 8.72
CA TYR A 357 0.04 10.14 8.83
C TYR A 357 -0.87 10.16 10.05
N ALA A 358 -0.41 10.67 11.18
CA ALA A 358 -1.19 10.68 12.42
C ALA A 358 -1.15 12.04 13.12
N THR A 359 -2.27 12.40 13.76
CA THR A 359 -2.35 13.59 14.63
C THR A 359 -1.63 13.38 15.95
N ASP A 360 -1.59 12.14 16.43
CA ASP A 360 -0.82 11.78 17.62
C ASP A 360 0.68 11.86 17.32
N LYS A 361 1.34 12.82 17.95
CA LYS A 361 2.80 13.00 17.84
C LYS A 361 3.61 11.82 18.39
N LYS A 362 2.99 10.94 19.18
CA LYS A 362 3.60 9.73 19.74
C LYS A 362 3.37 8.48 18.88
N TRP A 363 2.65 8.59 17.78
CA TRP A 363 2.39 7.46 16.88
C TRP A 363 3.69 6.74 16.47
N ALA A 364 4.72 7.50 16.08
CA ALA A 364 6.02 6.92 15.74
C ALA A 364 6.63 6.09 16.89
N ASN A 365 6.40 6.46 18.15
CA ASN A 365 6.88 5.69 19.30
C ASN A 365 6.17 4.34 19.41
N GLY A 366 4.85 4.31 19.17
CA GLY A 366 4.06 3.10 19.14
C GLY A 366 4.50 2.14 18.04
N VAL A 367 4.68 2.65 16.82
CA VAL A 367 5.15 1.83 15.70
C VAL A 367 6.59 1.34 15.92
N TYR A 368 7.49 2.20 16.40
CA TYR A 368 8.86 1.81 16.77
C TYR A 368 8.87 0.69 17.81
N TYR A 369 8.03 0.79 18.85
CA TYR A 369 7.89 -0.26 19.87
C TYR A 369 7.51 -1.60 19.24
N TRP A 370 6.54 -1.62 18.31
CA TRP A 370 6.12 -2.85 17.64
C TRP A 370 7.17 -3.38 16.67
N MET A 371 7.88 -2.54 15.93
CA MET A 371 9.01 -2.99 15.10
C MET A 371 10.09 -3.67 15.95
N LYS A 372 10.46 -3.06 17.08
CA LYS A 372 11.42 -3.63 18.03
C LYS A 372 10.93 -4.95 18.61
N TYR A 373 9.64 -4.99 18.96
CA TYR A 373 8.99 -6.18 19.50
C TYR A 373 9.07 -7.34 18.51
N LEU A 374 8.72 -7.11 17.24
CA LEU A 374 8.76 -8.13 16.19
C LEU A 374 10.20 -8.63 15.95
N TYR A 375 11.19 -7.75 15.87
CA TYR A 375 12.59 -8.19 15.76
C TYR A 375 13.08 -9.00 16.96
N ASN A 376 12.49 -8.79 18.15
CA ASN A 376 12.81 -9.59 19.31
C ASN A 376 12.21 -11.02 19.27
N ASN A 377 11.25 -11.28 18.40
CA ASN A 377 10.65 -12.61 18.24
C ASN A 377 11.45 -13.54 17.30
N LEU A 378 12.51 -13.02 16.64
CA LEU A 378 13.47 -13.82 15.84
C LEU A 378 14.37 -14.67 16.71
#